data_132f9d602aadc394720244348c62974b
#
_entry.id   132f9d602aadc394720244348c62974b
#
_cell.length_a   1.000
_cell.length_b   1.000
_cell.length_c   1.000
_cell.angle_alpha   90.00
_cell.angle_beta   90.00
_cell.angle_gamma   90.00
#
_symmetry.space_group_name_H-M   'P 1'
#
loop_
_entity.id
_entity.type
_entity.pdbx_description
1 polymer ?
#
loop_
_entity_poly.entity_id
_entity_poly.type
_entity_poly.pdbx_seq_one_letter_code
_entity_poly.pdbx_strand_id
1 'polypeptide(L)'
;MKPPSETHVVIAGAGLVGALLACQLGKRGYRVTLCERRPDPRAAGFIGGRSINLALSCRGITALKRVGLDETVLASSIRMPGRMLHDEKSNLTFQAYSSNPEDAIRSISRSDLNLILLDAADKNTNVEIRFESRCISADLDAPSIELETPTGRETIAGDFVIGCDGAFSAVRGAMQVTDRFNYQQSYLDHGYKELVIPPAAECGVDASLHDGFAMDPHALHIWPRGHYMMIALPNDDRTFTCTLFWPYEGPNSFAELAPDGPVRAYFDEHFPDASRLMPSLETDYANNPIGSLVTIRCSPWQRHTRTLLLGDAAHAIVPFYGQGMNAGFEDCRLFDEAVEQAEGDLSLAIERFAEARIPAANAIADLALENFVEMRDSVADPLFLLRKRVEHTLHRLDAERFMPLYNLVSFSNMPYDEARVVGGRVVRLAQRIAGSLQQDGETGLDDEALHSRVVELLEHMEGST
;
A
#
# COMPACT_ATOMS: atom_id res chain seq x y z
N MET A 1 13.66 34.49 5.86
CA MET A 1 13.68 33.08 5.38
C MET A 1 15.04 32.81 4.74
N LYS A 2 15.71 31.67 5.07
CA LYS A 2 16.92 31.26 4.37
C LYS A 2 16.54 30.78 2.96
N PRO A 3 17.37 31.06 1.94
CA PRO A 3 17.12 30.48 0.61
C PRO A 3 17.24 28.93 0.65
N PRO A 4 16.62 28.19 -0.28
CA PRO A 4 16.69 26.72 -0.31
C PRO A 4 18.14 26.18 -0.27
N SER A 5 19.08 26.81 -0.98
CA SER A 5 20.49 26.39 -1.02
C SER A 5 21.25 26.50 0.31
N GLU A 6 20.76 27.35 1.23
CA GLU A 6 21.31 27.50 2.57
C GLU A 6 20.53 26.78 3.65
N THR A 7 19.38 26.21 3.28
CA THR A 7 18.50 25.47 4.18
C THR A 7 18.85 23.97 4.14
N HIS A 8 19.18 23.41 5.30
CA HIS A 8 19.56 22.01 5.45
C HIS A 8 18.43 21.17 6.03
N VAL A 9 17.98 20.18 5.28
CA VAL A 9 16.96 19.21 5.69
C VAL A 9 17.61 17.85 5.92
N VAL A 10 17.44 17.29 7.11
CA VAL A 10 17.91 15.96 7.47
C VAL A 10 16.71 15.00 7.43
N ILE A 11 16.82 13.93 6.63
CA ILE A 11 15.77 12.92 6.48
C ILE A 11 16.25 11.61 7.11
N ALA A 12 15.51 11.10 8.09
CA ALA A 12 15.74 9.79 8.67
C ALA A 12 14.96 8.72 7.89
N GLY A 13 15.68 7.75 7.29
CA GLY A 13 15.13 6.63 6.51
C GLY A 13 15.11 6.88 5.00
N ALA A 14 15.89 6.10 4.24
CA ALA A 14 15.92 6.09 2.78
C ALA A 14 15.07 4.95 2.17
N GLY A 15 13.95 4.64 2.82
CA GLY A 15 12.89 3.86 2.21
C GLY A 15 12.21 4.64 1.08
N LEU A 16 11.14 4.09 0.51
CA LEU A 16 10.44 4.68 -0.63
C LEU A 16 10.03 6.15 -0.41
N VAL A 17 9.46 6.46 0.75
CA VAL A 17 8.98 7.81 1.08
C VAL A 17 10.13 8.78 1.25
N GLY A 18 11.16 8.42 2.04
CA GLY A 18 12.31 9.31 2.26
C GLY A 18 13.14 9.55 1.00
N ALA A 19 13.30 8.53 0.14
CA ALA A 19 13.99 8.66 -1.12
C ALA A 19 13.23 9.57 -2.12
N LEU A 20 11.88 9.42 -2.22
CA LEU A 20 11.05 10.32 -3.04
C LEU A 20 11.09 11.74 -2.52
N LEU A 21 10.98 11.94 -1.20
CA LEU A 21 11.07 13.27 -0.58
C LEU A 21 12.43 13.92 -0.85
N ALA A 22 13.53 13.15 -0.76
CA ALA A 22 14.86 13.65 -1.07
C ALA A 22 14.98 14.12 -2.54
N CYS A 23 14.39 13.39 -3.49
CA CYS A 23 14.30 13.81 -4.88
C CYS A 23 13.57 15.16 -5.03
N GLN A 24 12.42 15.32 -4.35
CA GLN A 24 11.60 16.53 -4.43
C GLN A 24 12.32 17.75 -3.82
N LEU A 25 12.85 17.62 -2.60
CA LEU A 25 13.54 18.72 -1.91
C LEU A 25 14.85 19.08 -2.62
N GLY A 26 15.61 18.08 -3.09
CA GLY A 26 16.81 18.30 -3.89
C GLY A 26 16.51 19.06 -5.20
N LYS A 27 15.44 18.69 -5.92
CA LYS A 27 14.96 19.39 -7.12
C LYS A 27 14.59 20.87 -6.84
N ARG A 28 14.12 21.17 -5.62
CA ARG A 28 13.84 22.55 -5.16
C ARG A 28 15.09 23.31 -4.70
N GLY A 29 16.25 22.64 -4.69
CA GLY A 29 17.54 23.26 -4.32
C GLY A 29 17.85 23.26 -2.83
N TYR A 30 17.08 22.55 -1.99
CA TYR A 30 17.43 22.35 -0.60
C TYR A 30 18.64 21.45 -0.44
N ARG A 31 19.49 21.71 0.55
CA ARG A 31 20.55 20.78 0.94
C ARG A 31 19.91 19.66 1.77
N VAL A 32 20.06 18.41 1.31
CA VAL A 32 19.43 17.25 1.94
C VAL A 32 20.50 16.26 2.38
N THR A 33 20.43 15.80 3.64
CA THR A 33 21.14 14.61 4.11
C THR A 33 20.12 13.52 4.38
N LEU A 34 20.17 12.45 3.58
CA LEU A 34 19.27 11.28 3.68
C LEU A 34 20.02 10.13 4.36
N CYS A 35 19.55 9.68 5.55
CA CYS A 35 20.20 8.66 6.35
C CYS A 35 19.46 7.32 6.26
N GLU A 36 20.18 6.22 5.99
CA GLU A 36 19.65 4.87 5.91
C GLU A 36 20.46 3.91 6.81
N ARG A 37 19.78 3.07 7.58
CA ARG A 37 20.41 2.10 8.48
C ARG A 37 21.08 0.92 7.78
N ARG A 38 20.61 0.58 6.58
CA ARG A 38 21.11 -0.54 5.79
C ARG A 38 22.30 -0.12 4.94
N PRO A 39 23.15 -1.05 4.50
CA PRO A 39 24.16 -0.78 3.47
C PRO A 39 23.49 -0.37 2.14
N ASP A 40 24.29 0.22 1.25
CA ASP A 40 23.82 0.60 -0.07
C ASP A 40 23.35 -0.64 -0.87
N PRO A 41 22.08 -0.73 -1.23
CA PRO A 41 21.55 -1.88 -1.95
C PRO A 41 22.14 -2.04 -3.36
N ARG A 42 22.73 -0.98 -3.92
CA ARG A 42 23.38 -1.00 -5.24
C ARG A 42 24.71 -1.77 -5.20
N ALA A 43 25.38 -1.77 -4.05
CA ALA A 43 26.69 -2.46 -3.87
C ALA A 43 26.53 -3.82 -3.19
N ALA A 44 25.64 -3.92 -2.20
CA ALA A 44 25.50 -5.11 -1.33
C ALA A 44 24.39 -6.08 -1.77
N GLY A 45 23.56 -5.70 -2.76
CA GLY A 45 22.30 -6.35 -3.02
C GLY A 45 21.26 -6.02 -1.95
N PHE A 46 20.00 -6.38 -2.20
CA PHE A 46 18.92 -6.09 -1.25
C PHE A 46 19.00 -7.03 -0.03
N ILE A 47 19.31 -6.48 1.14
CA ILE A 47 19.37 -7.20 2.41
C ILE A 47 18.01 -7.05 3.12
N GLY A 48 17.28 -8.14 3.29
CA GLY A 48 16.01 -8.10 4.05
C GLY A 48 14.94 -9.08 3.62
N GLY A 49 15.30 -10.18 2.94
CA GLY A 49 14.38 -11.17 2.40
C GLY A 49 13.88 -10.79 1.01
N ARG A 50 13.01 -11.62 0.40
CA ARG A 50 12.38 -11.30 -0.87
C ARG A 50 11.47 -10.08 -0.70
N SER A 51 11.51 -9.19 -1.66
CA SER A 51 10.77 -7.93 -1.61
C SER A 51 9.28 -8.17 -1.83
N ILE A 52 8.43 -7.70 -0.92
CA ILE A 52 6.98 -7.64 -1.14
C ILE A 52 6.72 -6.77 -2.36
N ASN A 53 5.87 -7.24 -3.27
CA ASN A 53 5.38 -6.42 -4.37
C ASN A 53 4.41 -5.38 -3.87
N LEU A 54 4.44 -4.25 -4.53
CA LEU A 54 3.59 -3.11 -4.24
C LEU A 54 2.55 -2.93 -5.34
N ALA A 55 1.33 -2.59 -4.93
CA ALA A 55 0.27 -2.19 -5.84
C ALA A 55 0.33 -0.66 -6.03
N LEU A 56 1.02 -0.20 -7.06
CA LEU A 56 1.11 1.22 -7.39
C LEU A 56 -0.22 1.68 -8.02
N SER A 57 -0.78 2.77 -7.49
CA SER A 57 -2.05 3.38 -7.94
C SER A 57 -1.82 4.81 -8.45
N CYS A 58 -2.88 5.48 -8.88
CA CYS A 58 -2.79 6.83 -9.45
C CYS A 58 -2.13 7.83 -8.49
N ARG A 59 -2.31 7.69 -7.16
CA ARG A 59 -1.72 8.58 -6.15
C ARG A 59 -0.19 8.50 -6.16
N GLY A 60 0.35 7.29 -6.16
CA GLY A 60 1.79 7.06 -6.27
C GLY A 60 2.34 7.55 -7.61
N ILE A 61 1.64 7.27 -8.72
CA ILE A 61 2.03 7.73 -10.07
C ILE A 61 2.07 9.27 -10.12
N THR A 62 1.04 9.94 -9.56
CA THR A 62 0.99 11.41 -9.52
C THR A 62 2.15 12.02 -8.72
N ALA A 63 2.55 11.37 -7.62
CA ALA A 63 3.70 11.80 -6.83
C ALA A 63 5.03 11.62 -7.59
N LEU A 64 5.20 10.48 -8.27
CA LEU A 64 6.38 10.20 -9.11
C LEU A 64 6.51 11.17 -10.29
N LYS A 65 5.40 11.58 -10.88
CA LYS A 65 5.36 12.57 -11.98
C LYS A 65 5.97 13.92 -11.58
N ARG A 66 5.84 14.34 -10.32
CA ARG A 66 6.42 15.60 -9.85
C ARG A 66 7.96 15.62 -9.92
N VAL A 67 8.57 14.45 -9.85
CA VAL A 67 10.04 14.29 -9.99
C VAL A 67 10.47 13.74 -11.37
N GLY A 68 9.50 13.43 -12.27
CA GLY A 68 9.77 12.93 -13.63
C GLY A 68 10.19 11.46 -13.66
N LEU A 69 9.71 10.65 -12.71
CA LEU A 69 10.03 9.22 -12.61
C LEU A 69 8.87 8.30 -12.97
N ASP A 70 7.69 8.85 -13.26
CA ASP A 70 6.49 8.08 -13.56
C ASP A 70 6.67 7.16 -14.76
N GLU A 71 7.19 7.63 -15.89
CA GLU A 71 7.40 6.81 -17.09
C GLU A 71 8.40 5.67 -16.82
N THR A 72 9.50 5.94 -16.11
CA THR A 72 10.51 4.93 -15.76
C THR A 72 9.90 3.84 -14.87
N VAL A 73 9.13 4.23 -13.87
CA VAL A 73 8.49 3.31 -12.93
C VAL A 73 7.37 2.51 -13.63
N LEU A 74 6.59 3.16 -14.50
CA LEU A 74 5.55 2.48 -15.27
C LEU A 74 6.11 1.44 -16.24
N ALA A 75 7.26 1.71 -16.84
CA ALA A 75 7.95 0.76 -17.72
C ALA A 75 8.42 -0.52 -17.00
N SER A 76 8.73 -0.42 -15.69
CA SER A 76 9.17 -1.54 -14.84
C SER A 76 8.01 -2.13 -14.03
N SER A 77 6.76 -1.88 -14.40
CA SER A 77 5.58 -2.33 -13.65
C SER A 77 4.61 -3.12 -14.51
N ILE A 78 3.93 -4.09 -13.92
CA ILE A 78 2.94 -4.93 -14.61
C ILE A 78 1.54 -4.43 -14.30
N ARG A 79 0.77 -4.19 -15.36
CA ARG A 79 -0.59 -3.65 -15.28
C ARG A 79 -1.58 -4.75 -14.88
N MET A 80 -2.38 -4.50 -13.84
CA MET A 80 -3.42 -5.40 -13.34
C MET A 80 -4.77 -4.66 -13.33
N PRO A 81 -5.64 -4.84 -14.34
CA PRO A 81 -6.95 -4.18 -14.43
C PRO A 81 -8.02 -4.80 -13.52
N GLY A 82 -7.70 -5.91 -12.86
CA GLY A 82 -8.63 -6.63 -11.99
C GLY A 82 -7.93 -7.64 -11.10
N ARG A 83 -8.75 -8.41 -10.42
CA ARG A 83 -8.32 -9.52 -9.57
C ARG A 83 -8.84 -10.85 -10.13
N MET A 84 -8.08 -11.91 -9.93
CA MET A 84 -8.46 -13.30 -10.24
C MET A 84 -8.72 -14.02 -8.92
N LEU A 85 -9.96 -14.39 -8.69
CA LEU A 85 -10.35 -15.15 -7.50
C LEU A 85 -10.22 -16.66 -7.79
N HIS A 86 -9.60 -17.36 -6.85
CA HIS A 86 -9.41 -18.81 -6.87
C HIS A 86 -10.25 -19.44 -5.75
N ASP A 87 -11.32 -20.13 -6.11
CA ASP A 87 -12.14 -20.82 -5.11
C ASP A 87 -11.45 -22.09 -4.58
N GLU A 88 -12.07 -22.76 -3.60
CA GLU A 88 -11.55 -24.00 -3.01
C GLU A 88 -11.48 -25.18 -4.02
N LYS A 89 -12.20 -25.08 -5.13
CA LYS A 89 -12.22 -26.07 -6.22
C LYS A 89 -11.31 -25.68 -7.38
N SER A 90 -10.50 -24.63 -7.20
CA SER A 90 -9.63 -24.05 -8.23
C SER A 90 -10.37 -23.48 -9.45
N ASN A 91 -11.65 -23.10 -9.31
CA ASN A 91 -12.32 -22.32 -10.33
C ASN A 91 -11.82 -20.87 -10.28
N LEU A 92 -11.64 -20.30 -11.46
CA LEU A 92 -11.15 -18.93 -11.62
C LEU A 92 -12.29 -17.98 -11.96
N THR A 93 -12.34 -16.84 -11.25
CA THR A 93 -13.30 -15.77 -11.54
C THR A 93 -12.56 -14.44 -11.62
N PHE A 94 -12.54 -13.85 -12.83
CA PHE A 94 -11.96 -12.51 -13.00
C PHE A 94 -12.96 -11.44 -12.59
N GLN A 95 -12.50 -10.45 -11.82
CA GLN A 95 -13.26 -9.29 -11.41
C GLN A 95 -12.48 -8.02 -11.78
N ALA A 96 -12.98 -7.27 -12.76
CA ALA A 96 -12.42 -5.97 -13.09
C ALA A 96 -12.58 -5.00 -11.92
N TYR A 97 -11.58 -4.12 -11.71
CA TYR A 97 -11.67 -3.06 -10.69
C TYR A 97 -12.63 -1.95 -11.08
N SER A 98 -12.78 -1.69 -12.37
CA SER A 98 -13.56 -0.58 -12.89
C SER A 98 -14.22 -0.95 -14.21
N SER A 99 -15.28 -0.24 -14.58
CA SER A 99 -15.85 -0.26 -15.94
C SER A 99 -14.98 0.50 -16.95
N ASN A 100 -14.09 1.39 -16.49
CA ASN A 100 -13.10 2.05 -17.32
C ASN A 100 -11.90 1.13 -17.54
N PRO A 101 -11.60 0.69 -18.80
CA PRO A 101 -10.50 -0.22 -19.07
C PRO A 101 -9.12 0.39 -18.79
N GLU A 102 -9.01 1.71 -18.67
CA GLU A 102 -7.74 2.37 -18.33
C GLU A 102 -7.39 2.26 -16.84
N ASP A 103 -8.39 2.03 -15.98
CA ASP A 103 -8.18 1.88 -14.55
C ASP A 103 -7.48 0.55 -14.25
N ALA A 104 -6.31 0.65 -13.67
CA ALA A 104 -5.53 -0.50 -13.23
C ALA A 104 -4.58 -0.11 -12.10
N ILE A 105 -4.37 -1.03 -11.17
CA ILE A 105 -3.20 -0.98 -10.29
C ILE A 105 -2.01 -1.61 -11.01
N ARG A 106 -0.80 -1.32 -10.54
CA ARG A 106 0.41 -1.86 -11.15
C ARG A 106 1.26 -2.57 -10.12
N SER A 107 1.62 -3.81 -10.43
CA SER A 107 2.60 -4.54 -9.61
C SER A 107 4.00 -4.02 -9.90
N ILE A 108 4.74 -3.69 -8.85
CA ILE A 108 6.15 -3.31 -8.93
C ILE A 108 6.91 -3.85 -7.72
N SER A 109 8.13 -4.34 -7.95
CA SER A 109 9.03 -4.75 -6.89
C SER A 109 9.38 -3.55 -5.99
N ARG A 110 9.28 -3.73 -4.68
CA ARG A 110 9.66 -2.69 -3.71
C ARG A 110 11.14 -2.35 -3.79
N SER A 111 12.00 -3.33 -4.03
CA SER A 111 13.44 -3.12 -4.20
C SER A 111 13.73 -2.29 -5.43
N ASP A 112 13.13 -2.62 -6.56
CA ASP A 112 13.41 -1.92 -7.83
C ASP A 112 12.90 -0.49 -7.79
N LEU A 113 11.71 -0.26 -7.23
CA LEU A 113 11.20 1.08 -7.02
C LEU A 113 12.12 1.90 -6.09
N ASN A 114 12.63 1.28 -5.02
CA ASN A 114 13.56 1.97 -4.10
C ASN A 114 14.88 2.30 -4.79
N LEU A 115 15.44 1.39 -5.62
CA LEU A 115 16.66 1.65 -6.41
C LEU A 115 16.46 2.81 -7.38
N ILE A 116 15.35 2.85 -8.12
CA ILE A 116 15.02 3.95 -9.03
C ILE A 116 15.01 5.30 -8.27
N LEU A 117 14.40 5.34 -7.10
CA LEU A 117 14.33 6.55 -6.27
C LEU A 117 15.67 6.96 -5.69
N LEU A 118 16.48 6.00 -5.19
CA LEU A 118 17.81 6.27 -4.67
C LEU A 118 18.75 6.78 -5.76
N ASP A 119 18.72 6.18 -6.96
CA ASP A 119 19.52 6.63 -8.10
C ASP A 119 19.11 8.05 -8.56
N ALA A 120 17.83 8.36 -8.50
CA ALA A 120 17.35 9.70 -8.83
C ALA A 120 17.74 10.74 -7.76
N ALA A 121 17.70 10.36 -6.48
CA ALA A 121 18.15 11.21 -5.39
C ALA A 121 19.66 11.49 -5.47
N ASP A 122 20.47 10.47 -5.72
CA ASP A 122 21.95 10.54 -5.79
C ASP A 122 22.43 11.39 -6.98
N LYS A 123 21.69 11.43 -8.08
CA LYS A 123 21.98 12.33 -9.22
C LYS A 123 21.84 13.81 -8.88
N ASN A 124 21.17 14.14 -7.79
CA ASN A 124 20.99 15.52 -7.38
C ASN A 124 22.15 15.97 -6.49
N THR A 125 22.93 16.92 -6.95
CA THR A 125 24.13 17.42 -6.25
C THR A 125 23.85 18.06 -4.87
N ASN A 126 22.60 18.36 -4.56
CA ASN A 126 22.19 18.90 -3.27
C ASN A 126 21.80 17.80 -2.26
N VAL A 127 21.82 16.53 -2.67
CA VAL A 127 21.44 15.38 -1.84
C VAL A 127 22.66 14.54 -1.51
N GLU A 128 22.91 14.33 -0.23
CA GLU A 128 23.89 13.40 0.30
C GLU A 128 23.16 12.19 0.88
N ILE A 129 23.43 10.96 0.39
CA ILE A 129 22.86 9.74 0.94
C ILE A 129 23.90 9.07 1.86
N ARG A 130 23.53 8.80 3.11
CA ARG A 130 24.38 8.16 4.12
C ARG A 130 23.80 6.82 4.48
N PHE A 131 24.40 5.77 3.96
CA PHE A 131 24.07 4.39 4.31
C PHE A 131 24.75 3.96 5.62
N GLU A 132 24.35 2.81 6.18
CA GLU A 132 24.83 2.26 7.46
C GLU A 132 24.75 3.28 8.61
N SER A 133 23.75 4.15 8.55
CA SER A 133 23.54 5.31 9.42
C SER A 133 22.15 5.22 10.05
N ARG A 134 22.04 4.45 11.12
CA ARG A 134 20.77 4.18 11.81
C ARG A 134 20.40 5.35 12.70
N CYS A 135 19.30 6.03 12.45
CA CYS A 135 18.72 7.00 13.37
C CYS A 135 18.26 6.29 14.65
N ILE A 136 18.77 6.71 15.81
CA ILE A 136 18.45 6.14 17.12
C ILE A 136 17.70 7.13 18.02
N SER A 137 17.84 8.43 17.77
CA SER A 137 17.09 9.48 18.48
C SER A 137 17.06 10.77 17.67
N ALA A 138 16.22 11.72 18.08
CA ALA A 138 16.17 13.09 17.53
C ALA A 138 16.07 14.12 18.65
N ASP A 139 16.75 15.26 18.45
CA ASP A 139 16.53 16.47 19.24
C ASP A 139 15.50 17.35 18.51
N LEU A 140 14.41 17.68 19.19
CA LEU A 140 13.28 18.43 18.62
C LEU A 140 13.42 19.94 18.83
N ASP A 141 14.20 20.38 19.82
CA ASP A 141 14.42 21.78 20.15
C ASP A 141 15.56 22.38 19.28
N ALA A 142 16.65 21.59 19.11
CA ALA A 142 17.73 21.85 18.17
C ALA A 142 17.74 20.79 17.08
N PRO A 143 16.98 21.00 15.95
CA PRO A 143 16.72 19.95 14.98
C PRO A 143 17.94 19.16 14.56
N SER A 144 18.08 17.94 15.08
CA SER A 144 19.19 17.04 14.80
C SER A 144 18.76 15.59 15.03
N ILE A 145 19.50 14.65 14.43
CA ILE A 145 19.36 13.23 14.69
C ILE A 145 20.67 12.64 15.19
N GLU A 146 20.58 11.70 16.13
CA GLU A 146 21.71 10.88 16.54
C GLU A 146 21.71 9.60 15.72
N LEU A 147 22.85 9.29 15.14
CA LEU A 147 23.06 8.12 14.28
C LEU A 147 23.99 7.12 14.96
N GLU A 148 23.65 5.85 14.82
CA GLU A 148 24.55 4.72 15.05
C GLU A 148 25.14 4.29 13.69
N THR A 149 26.48 4.35 13.59
CA THR A 149 27.23 4.00 12.39
C THR A 149 28.29 2.93 12.71
N PRO A 150 28.91 2.27 11.72
CA PRO A 150 30.00 1.31 11.97
C PRO A 150 31.19 1.87 12.73
N THR A 151 31.39 3.18 12.70
CA THR A 151 32.51 3.87 13.39
C THR A 151 32.13 4.45 14.74
N GLY A 152 30.87 4.34 15.16
CA GLY A 152 30.37 4.87 16.41
C GLY A 152 29.14 5.75 16.27
N ARG A 153 28.86 6.57 17.27
CA ARG A 153 27.74 7.50 17.27
C ARG A 153 28.16 8.85 16.75
N GLU A 154 27.28 9.48 16.00
CA GLU A 154 27.44 10.85 15.52
C GLU A 154 26.09 11.58 15.50
N THR A 155 26.14 12.90 15.52
CA THR A 155 24.96 13.77 15.45
C THR A 155 25.00 14.59 14.17
N ILE A 156 23.90 14.59 13.43
CA ILE A 156 23.71 15.47 12.27
C ILE A 156 22.64 16.50 12.61
N ALA A 157 23.04 17.76 12.61
CA ALA A 157 22.13 18.90 12.78
C ALA A 157 21.67 19.44 11.43
N GLY A 158 20.41 19.87 11.37
CA GLY A 158 19.81 20.55 10.22
C GLY A 158 18.98 21.76 10.65
N ASP A 159 18.45 22.47 9.69
CA ASP A 159 17.41 23.47 9.96
C ASP A 159 16.06 22.74 10.19
N PHE A 160 15.88 21.57 9.56
CA PHE A 160 14.70 20.71 9.64
C PHE A 160 15.09 19.25 9.75
N VAL A 161 14.26 18.46 10.46
CA VAL A 161 14.34 16.99 10.56
C VAL A 161 13.03 16.39 10.07
N ILE A 162 13.10 15.44 9.14
CA ILE A 162 11.92 14.73 8.64
C ILE A 162 12.09 13.21 8.90
N GLY A 163 11.18 12.64 9.69
CA GLY A 163 11.14 11.22 10.00
C GLY A 163 10.37 10.45 8.92
N CYS A 164 11.11 9.68 8.11
CA CYS A 164 10.62 8.70 7.14
C CYS A 164 11.10 7.29 7.49
N ASP A 165 11.40 7.03 8.76
CA ASP A 165 12.10 5.86 9.30
C ASP A 165 11.15 4.70 9.65
N GLY A 166 9.92 4.74 9.11
CA GLY A 166 8.99 3.62 9.08
C GLY A 166 8.19 3.43 10.36
N ALA A 167 7.45 2.32 10.44
CA ALA A 167 6.50 2.04 11.53
C ALA A 167 7.13 2.06 12.94
N PHE A 168 8.43 1.82 13.06
CA PHE A 168 9.19 1.85 14.31
C PHE A 168 10.11 3.07 14.41
N SER A 169 9.62 4.22 13.99
CA SER A 169 10.32 5.49 13.88
C SER A 169 10.96 5.95 15.20
N ALA A 170 12.27 6.23 15.16
CA ALA A 170 12.99 6.84 16.26
C ALA A 170 12.65 8.36 16.40
N VAL A 171 12.41 9.05 15.27
CA VAL A 171 11.96 10.45 15.28
C VAL A 171 10.62 10.59 15.98
N ARG A 172 9.64 9.70 15.64
CA ARG A 172 8.37 9.64 16.38
C ARG A 172 8.58 9.31 17.85
N GLY A 173 9.51 8.40 18.17
CA GLY A 173 9.88 8.06 19.55
C GLY A 173 10.27 9.28 20.37
N ALA A 174 11.05 10.20 19.81
CA ALA A 174 11.39 11.46 20.46
C ALA A 174 10.15 12.37 20.65
N MET A 175 9.20 12.37 19.72
CA MET A 175 7.95 13.14 19.85
C MET A 175 7.00 12.54 20.91
N GLN A 176 7.01 11.22 21.13
CA GLN A 176 6.12 10.55 22.10
C GLN A 176 6.33 11.00 23.55
N VAL A 177 7.52 11.44 23.91
CA VAL A 177 7.83 11.91 25.27
C VAL A 177 7.48 13.39 25.46
N THR A 178 6.96 14.07 24.43
CA THR A 178 6.52 15.47 24.51
C THR A 178 5.06 15.57 24.98
N ASP A 179 4.70 16.75 25.52
CA ASP A 179 3.32 17.00 25.95
C ASP A 179 2.34 16.99 24.75
N ARG A 180 1.13 16.46 24.99
CA ARG A 180 0.01 16.40 24.03
C ARG A 180 0.30 15.60 22.74
N PHE A 181 1.15 14.61 22.79
CA PHE A 181 1.33 13.68 21.68
C PHE A 181 0.43 12.44 21.84
N ASN A 182 -0.48 12.24 20.88
CA ASN A 182 -1.34 11.06 20.84
C ASN A 182 -0.66 9.98 20.00
N TYR A 183 -0.66 8.75 20.49
CA TYR A 183 -0.08 7.61 19.79
C TYR A 183 -0.92 6.36 19.99
N GLN A 184 -1.19 5.67 18.90
CA GLN A 184 -1.81 4.36 18.88
C GLN A 184 -0.99 3.43 18.00
N GLN A 185 -0.69 2.25 18.54
CA GLN A 185 -0.11 1.13 17.80
C GLN A 185 -0.99 -0.09 18.04
N SER A 186 -1.52 -0.64 16.95
CA SER A 186 -2.41 -1.80 16.99
C SER A 186 -1.88 -2.88 16.07
N TYR A 187 -1.90 -4.12 16.54
CA TYR A 187 -1.56 -5.29 15.77
C TYR A 187 -2.82 -6.09 15.46
N LEU A 188 -2.87 -6.69 14.27
CA LEU A 188 -3.86 -7.73 14.00
C LEU A 188 -3.43 -9.05 14.65
N ASP A 189 -4.40 -9.91 14.90
CA ASP A 189 -4.20 -11.32 15.30
C ASP A 189 -3.69 -12.20 14.15
N HIS A 190 -3.38 -11.59 13.02
CA HIS A 190 -2.82 -12.20 11.82
C HIS A 190 -1.39 -11.71 11.58
N GLY A 191 -0.57 -12.62 11.06
CA GLY A 191 0.71 -12.31 10.43
C GLY A 191 0.64 -12.53 8.92
N TYR A 192 1.77 -12.30 8.27
CA TYR A 192 1.93 -12.66 6.87
C TYR A 192 3.24 -13.41 6.64
N LYS A 193 3.22 -14.30 5.64
CA LYS A 193 4.40 -15.06 5.19
C LYS A 193 4.51 -14.97 3.68
N GLU A 194 5.73 -14.72 3.21
CA GLU A 194 6.04 -14.64 1.79
C GLU A 194 6.41 -16.02 1.24
N LEU A 195 5.83 -16.35 0.10
CA LEU A 195 6.09 -17.55 -0.68
C LEU A 195 6.30 -17.16 -2.14
N VAL A 196 6.72 -18.10 -2.99
CA VAL A 196 7.02 -17.81 -4.40
C VAL A 196 6.42 -18.84 -5.33
N ILE A 197 5.85 -18.35 -6.43
CA ILE A 197 5.62 -19.14 -7.64
C ILE A 197 6.70 -18.71 -8.65
N PRO A 198 7.60 -19.60 -9.08
CA PRO A 198 8.64 -19.29 -10.05
C PRO A 198 8.08 -19.18 -11.48
N PRO A 199 8.92 -18.83 -12.49
CA PRO A 199 8.51 -18.82 -13.89
C PRO A 199 7.91 -20.16 -14.35
N ALA A 200 7.03 -20.15 -15.35
CA ALA A 200 6.30 -21.30 -15.86
C ALA A 200 7.20 -22.52 -16.16
N ALA A 201 8.39 -22.28 -16.73
CA ALA A 201 9.35 -23.34 -17.04
C ALA A 201 9.84 -24.14 -15.82
N GLU A 202 9.85 -23.51 -14.63
CA GLU A 202 10.29 -24.13 -13.38
C GLU A 202 9.13 -24.84 -12.64
N CYS A 203 7.89 -24.55 -13.02
CA CYS A 203 6.69 -25.18 -12.44
C CYS A 203 6.12 -26.30 -13.34
N GLY A 204 6.69 -26.56 -14.52
CA GLY A 204 6.16 -27.51 -15.48
C GLY A 204 4.88 -27.04 -16.19
N VAL A 205 4.64 -25.74 -16.25
CA VAL A 205 3.54 -25.09 -16.99
C VAL A 205 4.02 -24.67 -18.37
N ASP A 206 3.10 -24.66 -19.35
CA ASP A 206 3.41 -24.19 -20.70
C ASP A 206 3.71 -22.68 -20.69
N ALA A 207 4.98 -22.36 -20.90
CA ALA A 207 5.47 -20.98 -20.88
C ALA A 207 4.89 -20.08 -22.00
N SER A 208 4.27 -20.68 -23.03
CA SER A 208 3.65 -19.92 -24.13
C SER A 208 2.30 -19.29 -23.77
N LEU A 209 1.67 -19.75 -22.68
CA LEU A 209 0.30 -19.31 -22.30
C LEU A 209 0.28 -17.87 -21.74
N HIS A 210 1.34 -17.49 -20.99
CA HIS A 210 1.39 -16.22 -20.28
C HIS A 210 2.79 -15.58 -20.34
N ASP A 211 3.42 -15.57 -21.51
CA ASP A 211 4.76 -14.96 -21.73
C ASP A 211 5.83 -15.40 -20.71
N GLY A 212 5.76 -16.67 -20.29
CA GLY A 212 6.67 -17.28 -19.32
C GLY A 212 6.24 -17.19 -17.86
N PHE A 213 5.12 -16.56 -17.55
CA PHE A 213 4.52 -16.60 -16.21
C PHE A 213 3.73 -17.90 -15.99
N ALA A 214 3.71 -18.38 -14.75
CA ALA A 214 2.95 -19.59 -14.39
C ALA A 214 1.42 -19.37 -14.33
N MET A 215 0.98 -18.11 -14.19
CA MET A 215 -0.42 -17.67 -14.17
C MET A 215 -0.55 -16.35 -14.96
N ASP A 216 -1.78 -15.87 -15.16
CA ASP A 216 -2.01 -14.58 -15.83
C ASP A 216 -1.36 -13.41 -15.05
N PRO A 217 -0.35 -12.72 -15.59
CA PRO A 217 0.31 -11.61 -14.90
C PRO A 217 -0.56 -10.34 -14.83
N HIS A 218 -1.68 -10.28 -15.58
CA HIS A 218 -2.53 -9.10 -15.65
C HIS A 218 -3.66 -9.12 -14.62
N ALA A 219 -3.48 -9.84 -13.50
CA ALA A 219 -4.43 -9.87 -12.40
C ALA A 219 -3.72 -9.95 -11.04
N LEU A 220 -4.32 -9.34 -10.02
CA LEU A 220 -4.02 -9.70 -8.63
C LEU A 220 -4.71 -11.01 -8.31
N HIS A 221 -3.95 -12.09 -8.11
CA HIS A 221 -4.51 -13.38 -7.72
C HIS A 221 -4.85 -13.39 -6.24
N ILE A 222 -6.03 -13.93 -5.88
CA ILE A 222 -6.51 -14.01 -4.50
C ILE A 222 -7.13 -15.39 -4.27
N TRP A 223 -6.68 -16.08 -3.22
CA TRP A 223 -7.26 -17.32 -2.68
C TRP A 223 -7.95 -17.00 -1.34
N PRO A 224 -9.24 -16.63 -1.34
CA PRO A 224 -9.98 -16.40 -0.10
C PRO A 224 -10.33 -17.75 0.56
N ARG A 225 -10.11 -17.86 1.88
CA ARG A 225 -10.35 -19.08 2.67
C ARG A 225 -11.07 -18.77 3.99
N GLY A 226 -12.12 -17.95 3.94
CA GLY A 226 -12.84 -17.52 5.13
C GLY A 226 -12.01 -16.53 5.96
N HIS A 227 -11.45 -16.97 7.07
CA HIS A 227 -10.70 -16.10 7.99
C HIS A 227 -9.21 -15.93 7.66
N TYR A 228 -8.73 -16.46 6.54
CA TYR A 228 -7.38 -16.27 6.02
C TYR A 228 -7.39 -16.22 4.49
N MET A 229 -6.30 -15.78 3.90
CA MET A 229 -6.17 -15.69 2.45
C MET A 229 -4.71 -15.69 2.00
N MET A 230 -4.51 -16.06 0.76
CA MET A 230 -3.25 -15.83 0.04
C MET A 230 -3.51 -14.91 -1.15
N ILE A 231 -2.56 -14.02 -1.41
CA ILE A 231 -2.56 -13.19 -2.64
C ILE A 231 -1.27 -13.43 -3.40
N ALA A 232 -1.26 -13.18 -4.71
CA ALA A 232 -0.04 -13.22 -5.53
C ALA A 232 -0.01 -12.06 -6.52
N LEU A 233 1.15 -11.41 -6.59
CA LEU A 233 1.44 -10.31 -7.51
C LEU A 233 2.61 -10.69 -8.41
N PRO A 234 2.55 -10.39 -9.71
CA PRO A 234 3.60 -10.70 -10.68
C PRO A 234 4.84 -9.81 -10.50
N ASN A 235 6.01 -10.35 -10.80
CA ASN A 235 7.29 -9.67 -10.87
C ASN A 235 7.79 -9.60 -12.32
N ASP A 236 8.68 -8.65 -12.62
CA ASP A 236 9.27 -8.49 -13.96
C ASP A 236 10.12 -9.70 -14.39
N ASP A 237 10.68 -10.43 -13.41
CA ASP A 237 11.41 -11.70 -13.62
C ASP A 237 10.53 -12.92 -13.88
N ARG A 238 9.22 -12.71 -14.07
CA ARG A 238 8.17 -13.72 -14.29
C ARG A 238 7.84 -14.60 -13.09
N THR A 239 8.33 -14.29 -11.92
CA THR A 239 7.88 -14.92 -10.68
C THR A 239 6.58 -14.25 -10.18
N PHE A 240 5.89 -14.91 -9.24
CA PHE A 240 4.88 -14.24 -8.41
C PHE A 240 5.34 -14.24 -6.96
N THR A 241 5.26 -13.09 -6.32
CA THR A 241 5.36 -13.00 -4.86
C THR A 241 4.00 -13.32 -4.28
N CYS A 242 3.91 -14.41 -3.54
CA CYS A 242 2.71 -14.85 -2.84
C CYS A 242 2.80 -14.41 -1.38
N THR A 243 1.73 -13.81 -0.87
CA THR A 243 1.64 -13.40 0.53
C THR A 243 0.49 -14.13 1.20
N LEU A 244 0.81 -15.05 2.12
CA LEU A 244 -0.16 -15.75 2.96
C LEU A 244 -0.44 -14.90 4.19
N PHE A 245 -1.67 -14.43 4.36
CA PHE A 245 -2.17 -13.77 5.56
C PHE A 245 -2.91 -14.77 6.42
N TRP A 246 -2.40 -15.02 7.63
CA TRP A 246 -2.86 -16.12 8.46
C TRP A 246 -2.89 -15.77 9.95
N PRO A 247 -3.87 -16.28 10.74
CA PRO A 247 -3.87 -16.12 12.19
C PRO A 247 -2.58 -16.65 12.83
N TYR A 248 -2.16 -16.05 13.92
CA TYR A 248 -1.06 -16.59 14.70
C TYR A 248 -1.44 -17.88 15.42
N GLU A 249 -2.68 -17.93 15.95
CA GLU A 249 -3.19 -19.01 16.81
C GLU A 249 -4.60 -19.46 16.35
N GLY A 250 -5.02 -20.63 16.81
CA GLY A 250 -6.32 -21.23 16.49
C GLY A 250 -6.28 -22.16 15.29
N PRO A 251 -7.46 -22.61 14.81
CA PRO A 251 -7.56 -23.45 13.63
C PRO A 251 -7.07 -22.73 12.36
N ASN A 252 -6.42 -23.46 11.46
CA ASN A 252 -5.81 -22.87 10.27
C ASN A 252 -4.94 -21.65 10.61
N SER A 253 -3.82 -21.87 11.33
CA SER A 253 -2.94 -20.83 11.83
C SER A 253 -1.47 -21.20 11.71
N PHE A 254 -0.58 -20.22 11.90
CA PHE A 254 0.86 -20.47 11.98
C PHE A 254 1.26 -21.41 13.14
N ALA A 255 0.48 -21.42 14.24
CA ALA A 255 0.74 -22.32 15.37
C ALA A 255 0.34 -23.76 15.05
N GLU A 256 -0.68 -23.98 14.23
CA GLU A 256 -1.13 -25.32 13.85
C GLU A 256 -0.21 -25.96 12.79
N LEU A 257 0.28 -25.17 11.83
CA LEU A 257 1.21 -25.64 10.81
C LEU A 257 2.63 -25.11 11.09
N ALA A 258 3.35 -25.84 11.94
CA ALA A 258 4.74 -25.54 12.22
C ALA A 258 5.64 -25.66 10.97
N PRO A 259 6.80 -24.97 10.92
CA PRO A 259 7.69 -24.99 9.76
C PRO A 259 8.20 -26.37 9.33
N ASP A 260 8.25 -27.33 10.26
CA ASP A 260 8.62 -28.73 10.05
C ASP A 260 7.39 -29.67 9.91
N GLY A 261 6.19 -29.10 9.87
CA GLY A 261 4.92 -29.81 9.69
C GLY A 261 4.64 -30.22 8.25
N PRO A 262 3.45 -30.81 7.99
CA PRO A 262 3.08 -31.30 6.67
C PRO A 262 2.62 -30.16 5.71
N VAL A 263 3.50 -29.18 5.46
CA VAL A 263 3.20 -27.95 4.72
C VAL A 263 2.62 -28.26 3.32
N ARG A 264 3.25 -29.16 2.57
CA ARG A 264 2.78 -29.55 1.24
C ARG A 264 1.37 -30.12 1.28
N ALA A 265 1.09 -31.05 2.19
CA ALA A 265 -0.23 -31.67 2.30
C ALA A 265 -1.32 -30.65 2.65
N TYR A 266 -1.01 -29.70 3.53
CA TYR A 266 -1.92 -28.60 3.85
C TYR A 266 -2.22 -27.73 2.63
N PHE A 267 -1.19 -27.34 1.87
CA PHE A 267 -1.38 -26.52 0.66
C PHE A 267 -2.08 -27.28 -0.47
N ASP A 268 -1.85 -28.58 -0.60
CA ASP A 268 -2.56 -29.44 -1.58
C ASP A 268 -4.07 -29.51 -1.28
N GLU A 269 -4.46 -29.43 -0.02
CA GLU A 269 -5.85 -29.42 0.42
C GLU A 269 -6.50 -28.03 0.26
N HIS A 270 -5.80 -26.96 0.71
CA HIS A 270 -6.40 -25.63 0.80
C HIS A 270 -6.11 -24.70 -0.39
N PHE A 271 -5.00 -24.93 -1.11
CA PHE A 271 -4.54 -24.11 -2.25
C PHE A 271 -4.05 -25.01 -3.40
N PRO A 272 -4.86 -25.99 -3.88
CA PRO A 272 -4.39 -27.07 -4.77
C PRO A 272 -3.80 -26.58 -6.09
N ASP A 273 -4.30 -25.51 -6.65
CA ASP A 273 -3.79 -24.89 -7.87
C ASP A 273 -2.48 -24.12 -7.66
N ALA A 274 -2.34 -23.41 -6.53
CA ALA A 274 -1.11 -22.72 -6.17
C ALA A 274 -0.01 -23.69 -5.73
N SER A 275 -0.34 -24.72 -4.92
CA SER A 275 0.62 -25.70 -4.40
C SER A 275 1.42 -26.37 -5.53
N ARG A 276 0.77 -26.72 -6.63
CA ARG A 276 1.41 -27.33 -7.82
C ARG A 276 2.43 -26.43 -8.49
N LEU A 277 2.29 -25.10 -8.32
CA LEU A 277 3.15 -24.08 -8.90
C LEU A 277 4.30 -23.67 -7.98
N MET A 278 4.39 -24.23 -6.77
CA MET A 278 5.37 -23.86 -5.73
C MET A 278 6.36 -25.01 -5.45
N PRO A 279 7.36 -25.26 -6.28
CA PRO A 279 8.33 -26.34 -6.04
C PRO A 279 9.17 -26.13 -4.78
N SER A 280 9.40 -24.87 -4.35
CA SER A 280 10.17 -24.52 -3.16
C SER A 280 9.32 -24.27 -1.90
N LEU A 281 8.02 -24.62 -1.92
CA LEU A 281 7.05 -24.28 -0.87
C LEU A 281 7.55 -24.57 0.54
N GLU A 282 8.01 -25.78 0.82
CA GLU A 282 8.44 -26.20 2.17
C GLU A 282 9.67 -25.40 2.62
N THR A 283 10.59 -25.17 1.70
CA THR A 283 11.82 -24.41 1.98
C THR A 283 11.51 -22.94 2.26
N ASP A 284 10.65 -22.32 1.42
CA ASP A 284 10.23 -20.92 1.59
C ASP A 284 9.40 -20.78 2.87
N TYR A 285 8.50 -21.73 3.15
CA TYR A 285 7.69 -21.71 4.35
C TYR A 285 8.53 -21.84 5.64
N ALA A 286 9.56 -22.69 5.64
CA ALA A 286 10.43 -22.86 6.78
C ALA A 286 11.36 -21.66 7.02
N ASN A 287 11.90 -21.07 5.96
CA ASN A 287 12.98 -20.07 6.07
C ASN A 287 12.47 -18.63 6.14
N ASN A 288 11.31 -18.31 5.52
CA ASN A 288 10.81 -16.95 5.52
C ASN A 288 10.17 -16.59 6.87
N PRO A 289 10.47 -15.42 7.43
CA PRO A 289 9.90 -15.00 8.70
C PRO A 289 8.40 -14.72 8.60
N ILE A 290 7.71 -14.79 9.71
CA ILE A 290 6.33 -14.28 9.84
C ILE A 290 6.42 -12.79 10.14
N GLY A 291 5.86 -11.97 9.24
CA GLY A 291 5.75 -10.53 9.44
C GLY A 291 4.50 -10.16 10.22
N SER A 292 4.58 -9.08 10.99
CA SER A 292 3.44 -8.55 11.74
C SER A 292 2.67 -7.50 10.95
N LEU A 293 1.36 -7.46 11.16
CA LEU A 293 0.46 -6.47 10.58
C LEU A 293 0.16 -5.40 11.63
N VAL A 294 0.76 -4.22 11.47
CA VAL A 294 0.67 -3.11 12.42
C VAL A 294 0.01 -1.89 11.79
N THR A 295 -0.87 -1.26 12.55
CA THR A 295 -1.42 0.07 12.25
C THR A 295 -0.86 1.07 13.24
N ILE A 296 -0.33 2.18 12.73
CA ILE A 296 0.17 3.33 13.51
C ILE A 296 -0.71 4.53 13.25
N ARG A 297 -1.08 5.22 14.32
CA ARG A 297 -1.72 6.54 14.26
C ARG A 297 -1.05 7.43 15.28
N CYS A 298 -0.75 8.66 14.91
CA CYS A 298 -0.24 9.64 15.85
C CYS A 298 -0.70 11.06 15.49
N SER A 299 -0.61 11.96 16.45
CA SER A 299 -0.91 13.38 16.30
C SER A 299 -0.30 14.15 17.49
N PRO A 300 0.31 15.34 17.24
CA PRO A 300 0.57 15.99 15.94
C PRO A 300 1.67 15.29 15.15
N TRP A 301 1.75 15.53 13.83
CA TRP A 301 2.83 15.03 12.98
C TRP A 301 4.06 15.94 12.95
N GLN A 302 3.97 17.11 13.55
CA GLN A 302 5.05 18.09 13.56
C GLN A 302 5.37 18.57 14.98
N ARG A 303 6.60 19.05 15.17
CA ARG A 303 7.04 19.74 16.38
C ARG A 303 7.83 20.99 16.03
N HIS A 304 7.44 22.12 16.64
CA HIS A 304 8.09 23.43 16.45
C HIS A 304 8.23 23.88 14.99
N THR A 305 7.36 23.36 14.09
CA THR A 305 7.42 23.58 12.63
C THR A 305 8.79 23.25 12.00
N ARG A 306 9.64 22.48 12.69
CA ARG A 306 10.99 22.08 12.26
C ARG A 306 11.19 20.57 12.21
N THR A 307 10.33 19.79 12.87
CA THR A 307 10.32 18.34 12.79
C THR A 307 9.00 17.88 12.23
N LEU A 308 9.03 16.94 11.26
CA LEU A 308 7.85 16.39 10.60
C LEU A 308 7.97 14.87 10.49
N LEU A 309 6.85 14.16 10.63
CA LEU A 309 6.74 12.72 10.33
C LEU A 309 5.99 12.51 9.01
N LEU A 310 6.47 11.60 8.17
CA LEU A 310 5.86 11.24 6.89
C LEU A 310 5.81 9.72 6.70
N GLY A 311 4.83 9.25 5.93
CA GLY A 311 4.63 7.84 5.61
C GLY A 311 4.42 6.97 6.86
N ASP A 312 4.98 5.77 6.87
CA ASP A 312 4.80 4.81 7.96
C ASP A 312 5.28 5.32 9.33
N ALA A 313 6.16 6.33 9.37
CA ALA A 313 6.57 6.97 10.61
C ALA A 313 5.39 7.72 11.27
N ALA A 314 4.47 8.24 10.49
CA ALA A 314 3.27 8.94 10.94
C ALA A 314 2.02 8.05 10.99
N HIS A 315 1.83 7.17 9.97
CA HIS A 315 0.58 6.46 9.74
C HIS A 315 0.78 5.12 8.99
N ALA A 316 1.53 4.20 9.57
CA ALA A 316 1.62 2.84 9.00
C ALA A 316 0.23 2.19 8.96
N ILE A 317 -0.08 1.52 7.86
CA ILE A 317 -1.37 0.84 7.65
C ILE A 317 -1.16 -0.61 7.21
N VAL A 318 -2.15 -1.45 7.47
CA VAL A 318 -2.16 -2.84 6.98
C VAL A 318 -2.34 -2.89 5.45
N PRO A 319 -1.81 -3.91 4.75
CA PRO A 319 -1.64 -3.88 3.29
C PRO A 319 -2.91 -4.18 2.48
N PHE A 320 -4.04 -4.45 3.10
CA PHE A 320 -5.21 -5.03 2.44
C PHE A 320 -5.89 -4.12 1.39
N TYR A 321 -5.67 -2.82 1.44
CA TYR A 321 -6.11 -1.90 0.39
C TYR A 321 -5.02 -1.59 -0.65
N GLY A 322 -3.78 -2.04 -0.41
CA GLY A 322 -2.63 -1.75 -1.27
C GLY A 322 -2.21 -0.27 -1.25
N GLN A 323 -2.54 0.48 -0.18
CA GLN A 323 -2.37 1.94 -0.16
C GLN A 323 -1.22 2.46 0.71
N GLY A 324 -0.47 1.63 1.45
CA GLY A 324 0.59 2.13 2.34
C GLY A 324 1.65 2.96 1.61
N MET A 325 2.24 2.44 0.54
CA MET A 325 3.19 3.17 -0.29
C MET A 325 2.53 4.36 -1.00
N ASN A 326 1.34 4.18 -1.58
CA ASN A 326 0.62 5.25 -2.28
C ASN A 326 0.26 6.42 -1.36
N ALA A 327 -0.15 6.14 -0.11
CA ALA A 327 -0.42 7.16 0.89
C ALA A 327 0.85 7.93 1.29
N GLY A 328 1.97 7.22 1.48
CA GLY A 328 3.26 7.86 1.77
C GLY A 328 3.80 8.68 0.59
N PHE A 329 3.57 8.25 -0.65
CA PHE A 329 3.91 9.04 -1.85
C PHE A 329 2.98 10.25 -2.00
N GLU A 330 1.70 10.09 -1.66
CA GLU A 330 0.77 11.22 -1.59
C GLU A 330 1.18 12.23 -0.51
N ASP A 331 1.72 11.78 0.62
CA ASP A 331 2.30 12.69 1.63
C ASP A 331 3.41 13.54 1.02
N CYS A 332 4.35 12.92 0.28
CA CYS A 332 5.41 13.63 -0.41
C CYS A 332 4.86 14.66 -1.40
N ARG A 333 3.85 14.26 -2.21
CA ARG A 333 3.20 15.15 -3.17
C ARG A 333 2.54 16.34 -2.49
N LEU A 334 1.72 16.10 -1.47
CA LEU A 334 0.99 17.14 -0.76
C LEU A 334 1.92 18.07 0.03
N PHE A 335 3.00 17.52 0.61
CA PHE A 335 4.01 18.33 1.25
C PHE A 335 4.76 19.22 0.25
N ASP A 336 5.13 18.67 -0.92
CA ASP A 336 5.74 19.44 -2.00
C ASP A 336 4.83 20.57 -2.50
N GLU A 337 3.52 20.33 -2.61
CA GLU A 337 2.51 21.34 -2.94
C GLU A 337 2.39 22.39 -1.83
N ALA A 338 2.45 21.98 -0.55
CA ALA A 338 2.45 22.92 0.56
C ALA A 338 3.70 23.81 0.58
N VAL A 339 4.87 23.27 0.24
CA VAL A 339 6.11 24.05 0.08
C VAL A 339 5.99 25.07 -1.05
N GLU A 340 5.36 24.71 -2.15
CA GLU A 340 5.11 25.62 -3.26
C GLU A 340 4.15 26.75 -2.88
N GLN A 341 3.04 26.41 -2.22
CA GLN A 341 2.05 27.39 -1.73
C GLN A 341 2.59 28.31 -0.61
N ALA A 342 3.60 27.85 0.12
CA ALA A 342 4.31 28.61 1.13
C ALA A 342 5.52 29.38 0.57
N GLU A 343 5.67 29.45 -0.77
CA GLU A 343 6.79 30.14 -1.43
C GLU A 343 8.17 29.69 -0.93
N GLY A 344 8.30 28.41 -0.53
CA GLY A 344 9.52 27.82 0.01
C GLY A 344 9.70 27.98 1.52
N ASP A 345 8.74 28.51 2.26
CA ASP A 345 8.75 28.49 3.72
C ASP A 345 8.41 27.11 4.26
N LEU A 346 9.44 26.32 4.59
CA LEU A 346 9.26 24.98 5.11
C LEU A 346 8.52 24.95 6.46
N SER A 347 8.68 25.95 7.31
CA SER A 347 7.96 26.00 8.59
C SER A 347 6.46 26.13 8.39
N LEU A 348 6.04 27.02 7.49
CA LEU A 348 4.65 27.22 7.14
C LEU A 348 4.09 26.00 6.37
N ALA A 349 4.89 25.42 5.49
CA ALA A 349 4.52 24.20 4.76
C ALA A 349 4.29 23.02 5.71
N ILE A 350 5.17 22.79 6.68
CA ILE A 350 5.06 21.75 7.71
C ILE A 350 3.76 21.92 8.51
N GLU A 351 3.47 23.13 8.97
CA GLU A 351 2.28 23.42 9.76
C GLU A 351 0.99 23.08 8.97
N ARG A 352 0.85 23.64 7.77
CA ARG A 352 -0.33 23.44 6.91
C ARG A 352 -0.51 21.99 6.49
N PHE A 353 0.56 21.33 6.06
CA PHE A 353 0.51 19.94 5.64
C PHE A 353 0.10 19.02 6.78
N ALA A 354 0.75 19.14 7.96
CA ALA A 354 0.48 18.24 9.08
C ALA A 354 -0.97 18.31 9.56
N GLU A 355 -1.56 19.52 9.59
CA GLU A 355 -2.95 19.70 9.98
C GLU A 355 -3.92 19.13 8.95
N ALA A 356 -3.71 19.39 7.67
CA ALA A 356 -4.62 19.00 6.60
C ALA A 356 -4.59 17.48 6.31
N ARG A 357 -3.44 16.79 6.53
CA ARG A 357 -3.24 15.42 6.11
C ARG A 357 -3.77 14.36 7.08
N ILE A 358 -3.80 14.63 8.37
CA ILE A 358 -4.18 13.68 9.43
C ILE A 358 -5.56 13.04 9.19
N PRO A 359 -6.64 13.77 8.83
CA PRO A 359 -7.96 13.17 8.59
C PRO A 359 -7.94 12.12 7.49
N ALA A 360 -7.31 12.41 6.35
CA ALA A 360 -7.21 11.51 5.21
C ALA A 360 -6.37 10.26 5.54
N ALA A 361 -5.27 10.40 6.27
CA ALA A 361 -4.44 9.29 6.72
C ALA A 361 -5.20 8.35 7.70
N ASN A 362 -6.00 8.91 8.60
CA ASN A 362 -6.85 8.10 9.47
C ASN A 362 -7.94 7.37 8.68
N ALA A 363 -8.53 8.01 7.67
CA ALA A 363 -9.56 7.41 6.84
C ALA A 363 -9.02 6.21 6.05
N ILE A 364 -7.82 6.31 5.45
CA ILE A 364 -7.26 5.15 4.73
C ILE A 364 -6.84 4.02 5.69
N ALA A 365 -6.42 4.33 6.91
CA ALA A 365 -6.15 3.31 7.92
C ALA A 365 -7.42 2.55 8.32
N ASP A 366 -8.56 3.24 8.46
CA ASP A 366 -9.87 2.60 8.70
C ASP A 366 -10.27 1.74 7.50
N LEU A 367 -10.21 2.31 6.28
CA LEU A 367 -10.56 1.60 5.05
C LEU A 367 -9.72 0.34 4.84
N ALA A 368 -8.44 0.36 5.21
CA ALA A 368 -7.57 -0.82 5.10
C ALA A 368 -8.00 -1.94 6.06
N LEU A 369 -8.43 -1.59 7.26
CA LEU A 369 -8.99 -2.56 8.23
C LEU A 369 -10.37 -3.08 7.79
N GLU A 370 -11.26 -2.20 7.31
CA GLU A 370 -12.57 -2.57 6.76
C GLU A 370 -12.41 -3.52 5.56
N ASN A 371 -11.46 -3.24 4.66
CA ASN A 371 -11.20 -4.09 3.50
C ASN A 371 -10.59 -5.44 3.88
N PHE A 372 -9.82 -5.53 4.97
CA PHE A 372 -9.37 -6.82 5.51
C PHE A 372 -10.54 -7.73 5.84
N VAL A 373 -11.51 -7.21 6.59
CA VAL A 373 -12.72 -7.96 6.94
C VAL A 373 -13.52 -8.33 5.68
N GLU A 374 -13.67 -7.39 4.74
CA GLU A 374 -14.37 -7.64 3.47
C GLU A 374 -13.68 -8.76 2.66
N MET A 375 -12.38 -8.70 2.46
CA MET A 375 -11.63 -9.69 1.68
C MET A 375 -11.59 -11.08 2.35
N ARG A 376 -11.55 -11.09 3.67
CA ARG A 376 -11.46 -12.30 4.47
C ARG A 376 -12.80 -13.03 4.54
N ASP A 377 -13.87 -12.32 4.92
CA ASP A 377 -15.14 -12.92 5.33
C ASP A 377 -16.24 -12.87 4.26
N SER A 378 -16.19 -11.88 3.36
CA SER A 378 -17.36 -11.52 2.54
C SER A 378 -17.26 -11.95 1.08
N VAL A 379 -16.09 -12.27 0.55
CA VAL A 379 -15.87 -12.50 -0.90
C VAL A 379 -16.63 -13.74 -1.41
N ALA A 380 -17.02 -14.68 -0.54
CA ALA A 380 -17.81 -15.83 -0.88
C ALA A 380 -19.32 -15.65 -0.57
N ASP A 381 -19.73 -14.56 0.08
CA ASP A 381 -21.13 -14.29 0.40
C ASP A 381 -21.92 -13.88 -0.86
N PRO A 382 -22.99 -14.61 -1.24
CA PRO A 382 -23.82 -14.29 -2.40
C PRO A 382 -24.41 -12.87 -2.37
N LEU A 383 -24.77 -12.35 -1.20
CA LEU A 383 -25.31 -11.00 -1.07
C LEU A 383 -24.23 -9.94 -1.28
N PHE A 384 -23.01 -10.20 -0.82
CA PHE A 384 -21.87 -9.35 -1.10
C PHE A 384 -21.57 -9.30 -2.60
N LEU A 385 -21.55 -10.44 -3.29
CA LEU A 385 -21.34 -10.52 -4.73
C LEU A 385 -22.44 -9.77 -5.50
N LEU A 386 -23.69 -9.91 -5.09
CA LEU A 386 -24.82 -9.16 -5.65
C LEU A 386 -24.64 -7.65 -5.45
N ARG A 387 -24.27 -7.22 -4.24
CA ARG A 387 -23.97 -5.81 -3.96
C ARG A 387 -22.87 -5.27 -4.90
N LYS A 388 -21.80 -6.03 -5.14
CA LYS A 388 -20.73 -5.62 -6.07
C LYS A 388 -21.23 -5.50 -7.50
N ARG A 389 -22.08 -6.41 -7.95
CA ARG A 389 -22.74 -6.30 -9.27
C ARG A 389 -23.63 -5.04 -9.35
N VAL A 390 -24.36 -4.72 -8.30
CA VAL A 390 -25.15 -3.49 -8.20
C VAL A 390 -24.27 -2.25 -8.22
N GLU A 391 -23.14 -2.22 -7.48
CA GLU A 391 -22.17 -1.12 -7.51
C GLU A 391 -21.66 -0.87 -8.94
N HIS A 392 -21.29 -1.93 -9.67
CA HIS A 392 -20.86 -1.84 -11.07
C HIS A 392 -21.97 -1.36 -12.00
N THR A 393 -23.20 -1.78 -11.78
CA THR A 393 -24.36 -1.35 -12.57
C THR A 393 -24.67 0.12 -12.35
N LEU A 394 -24.67 0.59 -11.11
CA LEU A 394 -24.82 2.01 -10.76
C LEU A 394 -23.73 2.87 -11.43
N HIS A 395 -22.47 2.44 -11.36
CA HIS A 395 -21.36 3.13 -12.01
C HIS A 395 -21.50 3.21 -13.53
N ARG A 396 -22.00 2.16 -14.19
CA ARG A 396 -22.29 2.19 -15.65
C ARG A 396 -23.44 3.13 -16.01
N LEU A 397 -24.42 3.31 -15.10
CA LEU A 397 -25.53 4.22 -15.30
C LEU A 397 -25.10 5.68 -15.26
N ASP A 398 -24.28 6.04 -14.27
CA ASP A 398 -23.75 7.41 -14.12
C ASP A 398 -22.42 7.32 -13.33
N ALA A 399 -21.32 7.34 -14.08
CA ALA A 399 -19.99 7.17 -13.54
C ALA A 399 -19.54 8.34 -12.63
N GLU A 400 -20.05 9.55 -12.86
CA GLU A 400 -19.73 10.71 -12.01
C GLU A 400 -20.47 10.63 -10.68
N ARG A 401 -21.73 10.24 -10.71
CA ARG A 401 -22.62 10.18 -9.54
C ARG A 401 -22.36 8.96 -8.65
N PHE A 402 -22.06 7.81 -9.25
CA PHE A 402 -21.98 6.54 -8.57
C PHE A 402 -20.57 5.91 -8.66
N MET A 403 -19.54 6.71 -8.43
CA MET A 403 -18.17 6.22 -8.42
C MET A 403 -17.96 5.26 -7.22
N PRO A 404 -17.58 4.00 -7.43
CA PRO A 404 -17.32 3.04 -6.36
C PRO A 404 -16.20 3.51 -5.42
N LEU A 405 -16.31 3.17 -4.13
CA LEU A 405 -15.32 3.55 -3.13
C LEU A 405 -13.90 3.11 -3.52
N TYR A 406 -13.74 1.88 -4.03
CA TYR A 406 -12.45 1.39 -4.46
C TYR A 406 -11.82 2.25 -5.57
N ASN A 407 -12.63 2.71 -6.53
CA ASN A 407 -12.18 3.55 -7.63
C ASN A 407 -11.75 4.94 -7.14
N LEU A 408 -12.53 5.54 -6.22
CA LEU A 408 -12.16 6.81 -5.59
C LEU A 408 -10.82 6.73 -4.84
N VAL A 409 -10.58 5.62 -4.15
CA VAL A 409 -9.34 5.40 -3.39
C VAL A 409 -8.16 5.10 -4.32
N SER A 410 -8.33 4.23 -5.32
CA SER A 410 -7.22 3.68 -6.12
C SER A 410 -6.97 4.43 -7.43
N PHE A 411 -8.00 5.05 -8.02
CA PHE A 411 -7.94 5.67 -9.36
C PHE A 411 -8.25 7.16 -9.36
N SER A 412 -8.31 7.81 -8.18
CA SER A 412 -8.42 9.25 -8.06
C SER A 412 -7.45 9.81 -7.03
N ASN A 413 -7.24 11.14 -7.06
CA ASN A 413 -6.49 11.88 -6.04
C ASN A 413 -7.41 12.58 -5.03
N MET A 414 -8.70 12.20 -4.97
CA MET A 414 -9.63 12.70 -3.96
C MET A 414 -9.08 12.35 -2.55
N PRO A 415 -9.07 13.27 -1.57
CA PRO A 415 -8.66 12.95 -0.20
C PRO A 415 -9.38 11.71 0.33
N TYR A 416 -8.68 10.84 1.06
CA TYR A 416 -9.25 9.54 1.48
C TYR A 416 -10.48 9.68 2.37
N ASP A 417 -10.55 10.71 3.20
CA ASP A 417 -11.70 11.02 4.04
C ASP A 417 -12.92 11.45 3.21
N GLU A 418 -12.71 12.26 2.17
CA GLU A 418 -13.76 12.61 1.21
C GLU A 418 -14.20 11.39 0.39
N ALA A 419 -13.24 10.59 -0.12
CA ALA A 419 -13.51 9.36 -0.84
C ALA A 419 -14.35 8.37 -0.01
N ARG A 420 -14.04 8.25 1.30
CA ARG A 420 -14.82 7.42 2.24
C ARG A 420 -16.27 7.90 2.39
N VAL A 421 -16.48 9.22 2.45
CA VAL A 421 -17.84 9.80 2.55
C VAL A 421 -18.61 9.60 1.26
N VAL A 422 -18.03 9.95 0.12
CA VAL A 422 -18.69 9.89 -1.20
C VAL A 422 -18.93 8.43 -1.59
N GLY A 423 -17.89 7.60 -1.61
CA GLY A 423 -18.01 6.19 -1.97
C GLY A 423 -18.85 5.38 -0.99
N GLY A 424 -18.82 5.73 0.30
CA GLY A 424 -19.68 5.12 1.31
C GLY A 424 -21.19 5.35 1.07
N ARG A 425 -21.57 6.44 0.39
CA ARG A 425 -22.98 6.63 -0.05
C ARG A 425 -23.36 5.62 -1.11
N VAL A 426 -22.48 5.38 -2.09
CA VAL A 426 -22.70 4.39 -3.15
C VAL A 426 -22.78 2.98 -2.60
N VAL A 427 -21.89 2.61 -1.68
CA VAL A 427 -21.92 1.31 -0.98
C VAL A 427 -23.26 1.11 -0.25
N ARG A 428 -23.73 2.10 0.52
CA ARG A 428 -25.02 2.02 1.23
C ARG A 428 -26.22 1.92 0.28
N LEU A 429 -26.20 2.66 -0.83
CA LEU A 429 -27.23 2.58 -1.85
C LEU A 429 -27.27 1.19 -2.50
N ALA A 430 -26.12 0.69 -2.93
CA ALA A 430 -26.01 -0.65 -3.51
C ALA A 430 -26.44 -1.76 -2.53
N GLN A 431 -26.12 -1.60 -1.25
CA GLN A 431 -26.56 -2.53 -0.20
C GLN A 431 -28.09 -2.54 -0.03
N ARG A 432 -28.73 -1.39 -0.09
CA ARG A 432 -30.21 -1.29 -0.03
C ARG A 432 -30.85 -1.95 -1.25
N ILE A 433 -30.34 -1.67 -2.46
CA ILE A 433 -30.84 -2.28 -3.71
C ILE A 433 -30.63 -3.80 -3.67
N ALA A 434 -29.45 -4.29 -3.33
CA ALA A 434 -29.17 -5.72 -3.23
C ALA A 434 -30.07 -6.41 -2.19
N GLY A 435 -30.35 -5.74 -1.06
CA GLY A 435 -31.29 -6.24 -0.04
C GLY A 435 -32.73 -6.34 -0.56
N SER A 436 -33.20 -5.37 -1.36
CA SER A 436 -34.52 -5.45 -2.02
C SER A 436 -34.58 -6.62 -3.02
N LEU A 437 -33.57 -6.76 -3.88
CA LEU A 437 -33.48 -7.87 -4.82
C LEU A 437 -33.47 -9.24 -4.12
N GLN A 438 -32.80 -9.36 -2.98
CA GLN A 438 -32.80 -10.58 -2.18
C GLN A 438 -34.19 -10.88 -1.60
N GLN A 439 -34.90 -9.87 -1.08
CA GLN A 439 -36.26 -10.04 -0.56
C GLN A 439 -37.26 -10.46 -1.64
N ASP A 440 -37.08 -9.93 -2.87
CA ASP A 440 -37.91 -10.27 -4.02
C ASP A 440 -37.53 -11.63 -4.66
N GLY A 441 -36.47 -12.31 -4.19
CA GLY A 441 -35.97 -13.57 -4.75
C GLY A 441 -35.22 -13.41 -6.07
N GLU A 442 -34.75 -12.22 -6.38
CA GLU A 442 -34.14 -11.82 -7.66
C GLU A 442 -32.60 -11.81 -7.64
N THR A 443 -31.97 -12.66 -6.84
CA THR A 443 -30.50 -12.69 -6.68
C THR A 443 -29.75 -13.26 -7.88
N GLY A 444 -30.42 -14.06 -8.72
CA GLY A 444 -29.86 -14.77 -9.88
C GLY A 444 -30.02 -14.08 -11.23
N LEU A 445 -30.40 -12.79 -11.26
CA LEU A 445 -30.60 -12.05 -12.50
C LEU A 445 -29.31 -11.99 -13.34
N ASP A 446 -29.44 -12.10 -14.68
CA ASP A 446 -28.37 -11.76 -15.59
C ASP A 446 -28.08 -10.24 -15.58
N ASP A 447 -27.08 -9.78 -16.31
CA ASP A 447 -26.65 -8.39 -16.26
C ASP A 447 -27.66 -7.41 -16.87
N GLU A 448 -28.46 -7.84 -17.87
CA GLU A 448 -29.49 -7.00 -18.51
C GLU A 448 -30.72 -6.84 -17.60
N ALA A 449 -31.18 -7.94 -17.04
CA ALA A 449 -32.27 -7.94 -16.06
C ALA A 449 -31.89 -7.20 -14.78
N LEU A 450 -30.66 -7.39 -14.29
CA LEU A 450 -30.14 -6.65 -13.13
C LEU A 450 -30.09 -5.15 -13.41
N HIS A 451 -29.62 -4.74 -14.60
CA HIS A 451 -29.59 -3.32 -14.99
C HIS A 451 -30.98 -2.70 -14.94
N SER A 452 -31.97 -3.35 -15.59
CA SER A 452 -33.36 -2.86 -15.62
C SER A 452 -33.95 -2.73 -14.23
N ARG A 453 -33.69 -3.72 -13.39
CA ARG A 453 -34.24 -3.76 -12.03
C ARG A 453 -33.58 -2.73 -11.10
N VAL A 454 -32.27 -2.50 -11.26
CA VAL A 454 -31.53 -1.44 -10.52
C VAL A 454 -32.07 -0.07 -10.88
N VAL A 455 -32.35 0.21 -12.16
CA VAL A 455 -32.94 1.50 -12.60
C VAL A 455 -34.31 1.71 -11.93
N GLU A 456 -35.19 0.72 -11.99
CA GLU A 456 -36.53 0.80 -11.39
C GLU A 456 -36.47 1.07 -9.88
N LEU A 457 -35.62 0.35 -9.15
CA LEU A 457 -35.45 0.53 -7.70
C LEU A 457 -34.84 1.89 -7.36
N LEU A 458 -33.90 2.38 -8.20
CA LEU A 458 -33.28 3.69 -8.02
C LEU A 458 -34.33 4.81 -8.17
N GLU A 459 -35.15 4.78 -9.24
CA GLU A 459 -36.23 5.75 -9.48
C GLU A 459 -37.26 5.76 -8.32
N HIS A 460 -37.63 4.56 -7.83
CA HIS A 460 -38.55 4.45 -6.70
C HIS A 460 -37.98 5.06 -5.41
N MET A 461 -36.68 4.85 -5.14
CA MET A 461 -36.01 5.40 -3.96
C MET A 461 -35.84 6.92 -4.04
N GLU A 462 -35.67 7.50 -5.24
CA GLU A 462 -35.54 8.94 -5.45
C GLU A 462 -36.89 9.66 -5.43
N GLY A 463 -37.93 9.02 -5.94
CA GLY A 463 -39.31 9.56 -5.90
C GLY A 463 -39.98 9.53 -4.50
N SER A 464 -39.32 8.85 -3.54
CA SER A 464 -39.82 8.71 -2.17
C SER A 464 -39.10 9.64 -1.17
N THR A 465 -38.18 10.48 -1.62
CA THR A 465 -37.46 11.53 -0.87
C THR A 465 -37.95 12.91 -1.27
#